data_5f79fb9b64f0639b3c0fb1f9e2023dfb
#
_entry.id   5f79fb9b64f0639b3c0fb1f9e2023dfb
#
_cell.length_a   1.000
_cell.length_b   1.000
_cell.length_c   1.000
_cell.angle_alpha   90.00
_cell.angle_beta   90.00
_cell.angle_gamma   90.00
#
_symmetry.space_group_name_H-M   'P 1'
#
loop_
_entity.id
_entity.type
_entity.pdbx_description
1 polymer ?
#
loop_
_entity_poly.entity_id
_entity_poly.type
_entity_poly.pdbx_seq_one_letter_code
_entity_poly.pdbx_strand_id
1 'polypeptide(L)'
;QKAEEELAKLFPEARVLRMDQDTTAAKDAHEKLLAKFARHEYDIMVGTQMVAKGLDFEDVTLVGVLGIDSLLFAQGFRAYETVFSLVTQVVGRSGRAKDPGFAIIQTTDPDNPVLNLAAAQDYDAFFEQEIAYRKLGLYPPFCGLCVVGFAGPKESEVARASARFAALLGRQAAKQPDLPLRV
;
A
#
# COMPACT_ATOMS: atom_id res chain seq x y z
N GLN A 1 -6.55 15.08 -7.65
CA GLN A 1 -7.41 16.15 -8.20
C GLN A 1 -8.76 16.18 -7.46
N LYS A 2 -9.58 15.09 -7.49
CA LYS A 2 -10.89 15.07 -6.80
C LYS A 2 -10.81 15.33 -5.29
N ALA A 3 -9.86 14.72 -4.60
CA ALA A 3 -9.66 14.93 -3.16
C ALA A 3 -9.27 16.39 -2.82
N GLU A 4 -8.43 17.00 -3.64
CA GLU A 4 -8.03 18.40 -3.52
C GLU A 4 -9.24 19.34 -3.69
N GLU A 5 -10.07 19.11 -4.71
CA GLU A 5 -11.28 19.88 -4.97
C GLU A 5 -12.31 19.76 -3.84
N GLU A 6 -12.47 18.59 -3.26
CA GLU A 6 -13.37 18.38 -2.11
C GLU A 6 -12.82 19.04 -0.84
N LEU A 7 -11.51 18.96 -0.60
CA LEU A 7 -10.90 19.64 0.54
C LEU A 7 -11.01 21.16 0.43
N ALA A 8 -10.84 21.73 -0.76
CA ALA A 8 -11.01 23.17 -0.97
C ALA A 8 -12.46 23.65 -0.74
N LYS A 9 -13.46 22.78 -0.95
CA LYS A 9 -14.86 23.08 -0.61
C LYS A 9 -15.13 22.98 0.89
N LEU A 10 -14.57 21.96 1.55
CA LEU A 10 -14.78 21.73 2.99
C LEU A 10 -14.00 22.72 3.85
N PHE A 11 -12.85 23.15 3.38
CA PHE A 11 -11.93 24.04 4.10
C PHE A 11 -11.50 25.20 3.18
N PRO A 12 -12.39 26.16 2.88
CA PRO A 12 -12.13 27.23 1.91
C PRO A 12 -10.99 28.17 2.31
N GLU A 13 -10.69 28.28 3.61
CA GLU A 13 -9.58 29.09 4.12
C GLU A 13 -8.23 28.34 4.13
N ALA A 14 -8.23 27.02 3.93
CA ALA A 14 -7.03 26.22 3.99
C ALA A 14 -6.28 26.18 2.65
N ARG A 15 -4.98 26.33 2.70
CA ARG A 15 -4.08 26.21 1.56
C ARG A 15 -3.73 24.74 1.37
N VAL A 16 -4.19 24.15 0.26
CA VAL A 16 -3.99 22.74 -0.04
C VAL A 16 -2.79 22.56 -0.97
N LEU A 17 -1.83 21.72 -0.57
CA LEU A 17 -0.70 21.28 -1.38
C LEU A 17 -0.98 19.89 -1.95
N ARG A 18 -0.97 19.74 -3.26
CA ARG A 18 -1.03 18.45 -3.94
C ARG A 18 0.37 17.94 -4.30
N MET A 19 0.65 16.67 -3.95
CA MET A 19 1.89 15.99 -4.29
C MET A 19 1.59 14.62 -4.92
N ASP A 20 1.83 14.52 -6.23
CA ASP A 20 1.75 13.27 -6.98
C ASP A 20 2.90 13.16 -7.98
N GLN A 21 2.95 12.07 -8.75
CA GLN A 21 4.01 11.86 -9.75
C GLN A 21 4.07 12.98 -10.79
N ASP A 22 2.91 13.54 -11.17
CA ASP A 22 2.84 14.61 -12.18
C ASP A 22 3.41 15.93 -11.64
N THR A 23 3.14 16.24 -10.36
CA THR A 23 3.62 17.48 -9.71
C THR A 23 5.08 17.40 -9.29
N THR A 24 5.66 16.19 -9.21
CA THR A 24 7.02 15.93 -8.73
C THR A 24 7.98 15.43 -9.81
N ALA A 25 7.59 15.47 -11.09
CA ALA A 25 8.39 14.97 -12.21
C ALA A 25 9.72 15.71 -12.43
N ALA A 26 9.84 16.98 -12.01
CA ALA A 26 11.08 17.73 -12.07
C ALA A 26 12.00 17.36 -10.91
N LYS A 27 13.27 17.11 -11.20
CA LYS A 27 14.32 16.93 -10.20
C LYS A 27 14.29 18.13 -9.25
N ASP A 28 14.24 17.89 -7.96
CA ASP A 28 14.13 18.90 -6.88
C ASP A 28 12.73 19.53 -6.66
N ALA A 29 11.71 19.24 -7.48
CA ALA A 29 10.36 19.78 -7.25
C ALA A 29 9.76 19.22 -5.95
N HIS A 30 9.98 17.94 -5.69
CA HIS A 30 9.53 17.24 -4.49
C HIS A 30 10.09 17.91 -3.21
N GLU A 31 11.42 18.11 -3.14
CA GLU A 31 12.07 18.73 -1.98
C GLU A 31 11.61 20.18 -1.75
N LYS A 32 11.42 20.94 -2.83
CA LYS A 32 10.94 22.33 -2.74
C LYS A 32 9.52 22.42 -2.20
N LEU A 33 8.62 21.51 -2.64
CA LEU A 33 7.24 21.45 -2.16
C LEU A 33 7.19 21.06 -0.68
N LEU A 34 8.01 20.09 -0.27
CA LEU A 34 8.13 19.69 1.13
C LEU A 34 8.66 20.81 2.00
N ALA A 35 9.69 21.53 1.54
CA ALA A 35 10.22 22.68 2.27
C ALA A 35 9.19 23.79 2.44
N LYS A 36 8.28 24.00 1.47
CA LYS A 36 7.17 24.94 1.61
C LYS A 36 6.15 24.48 2.64
N PHE A 37 5.81 23.20 2.66
CA PHE A 37 4.91 22.65 3.67
C PHE A 37 5.53 22.76 5.08
N ALA A 38 6.81 22.41 5.23
CA ALA A 38 7.54 22.56 6.49
C ALA A 38 7.61 24.01 7.01
N ARG A 39 7.53 25.01 6.11
CA ARG A 39 7.45 26.43 6.48
C ARG A 39 6.03 26.92 6.70
N HIS A 40 5.05 26.03 6.79
CA HIS A 40 3.62 26.36 6.96
C HIS A 40 3.06 27.28 5.85
N GLU A 41 3.61 27.17 4.62
CA GLU A 41 3.03 27.86 3.46
C GLU A 41 1.72 27.19 3.01
N TYR A 42 1.48 25.96 3.47
CA TYR A 42 0.28 25.16 3.23
C TYR A 42 -0.20 24.53 4.53
N ASP A 43 -1.52 24.37 4.64
CA ASP A 43 -2.20 23.85 5.83
C ASP A 43 -2.55 22.37 5.69
N ILE A 44 -2.80 21.92 4.46
CA ILE A 44 -3.14 20.52 4.13
C ILE A 44 -2.25 20.03 3.00
N MET A 45 -1.68 18.84 3.17
CA MET A 45 -0.96 18.14 2.10
C MET A 45 -1.73 16.91 1.66
N VAL A 46 -1.96 16.78 0.35
CA VAL A 46 -2.62 15.62 -0.27
C VAL A 46 -1.66 14.92 -1.23
N GLY A 47 -1.49 13.63 -1.08
CA GLY A 47 -0.63 12.88 -1.97
C GLY A 47 -0.89 11.38 -1.95
N THR A 48 -0.13 10.66 -2.75
CA THR A 48 -0.11 9.20 -2.78
C THR A 48 0.87 8.65 -1.74
N GLN A 49 1.09 7.34 -1.73
CA GLN A 49 2.05 6.67 -0.83
C GLN A 49 3.47 7.29 -0.81
N MET A 50 3.85 8.03 -1.86
CA MET A 50 5.14 8.73 -1.89
C MET A 50 5.28 9.77 -0.77
N VAL A 51 4.17 10.37 -0.36
CA VAL A 51 4.15 11.35 0.74
C VAL A 51 4.37 10.69 2.10
N ALA A 52 4.02 9.40 2.25
CA ALA A 52 4.23 8.67 3.50
C ALA A 52 5.70 8.29 3.76
N LYS A 53 6.52 8.24 2.70
CA LYS A 53 7.91 7.80 2.80
C LYS A 53 8.87 8.98 3.05
N GLY A 54 9.57 8.93 4.17
CA GLY A 54 10.72 9.81 4.41
C GLY A 54 10.39 11.23 4.91
N LEU A 55 9.12 11.56 5.14
CA LEU A 55 8.71 12.87 5.62
C LEU A 55 8.56 12.87 7.14
N ASP A 56 9.24 13.77 7.80
CA ASP A 56 9.15 13.99 9.24
C ASP A 56 8.76 15.45 9.48
N PHE A 57 7.48 15.68 9.76
CA PHE A 57 6.94 17.00 10.10
C PHE A 57 6.47 16.96 11.54
N GLU A 58 7.17 17.66 12.42
CA GLU A 58 6.88 17.66 13.85
C GLU A 58 5.50 18.26 14.17
N ASP A 59 5.02 19.18 13.33
CA ASP A 59 3.78 19.94 13.54
C ASP A 59 2.55 19.30 12.85
N VAL A 60 2.69 18.12 12.26
CA VAL A 60 1.52 17.41 11.68
C VAL A 60 0.75 16.70 12.78
N THR A 61 -0.42 17.20 13.10
CA THR A 61 -1.30 16.69 14.16
C THR A 61 -2.34 15.68 13.66
N LEU A 62 -2.64 15.67 12.34
CA LEU A 62 -3.61 14.76 11.76
C LEU A 62 -3.09 14.15 10.46
N VAL A 63 -3.16 12.82 10.35
CA VAL A 63 -2.91 12.10 9.10
C VAL A 63 -4.14 11.28 8.72
N GLY A 64 -4.64 11.47 7.49
CA GLY A 64 -5.75 10.70 6.93
C GLY A 64 -5.27 9.73 5.85
N VAL A 65 -5.66 8.45 5.95
CA VAL A 65 -5.45 7.44 4.91
C VAL A 65 -6.78 7.10 4.27
N LEU A 66 -6.93 7.41 2.98
CA LEU A 66 -8.15 7.14 2.23
C LEU A 66 -7.96 5.92 1.33
N GLY A 67 -9.00 5.07 1.29
CA GLY A 67 -9.05 3.93 0.37
C GLY A 67 -8.02 2.84 0.63
N ILE A 68 -7.68 2.57 1.90
CA ILE A 68 -6.72 1.51 2.28
C ILE A 68 -7.15 0.13 1.76
N ASP A 69 -8.45 -0.09 1.58
CA ASP A 69 -9.03 -1.34 1.10
C ASP A 69 -8.46 -1.77 -0.25
N SER A 70 -8.13 -0.81 -1.12
CA SER A 70 -7.51 -1.10 -2.42
C SER A 70 -6.15 -1.79 -2.30
N LEU A 71 -5.43 -1.55 -1.20
CA LEU A 71 -4.17 -2.22 -0.87
C LEU A 71 -4.41 -3.50 -0.08
N LEU A 72 -5.38 -3.47 0.85
CA LEU A 72 -5.73 -4.60 1.71
C LEU A 72 -6.20 -5.79 0.88
N PHE A 73 -7.01 -5.53 -0.16
CA PHE A 73 -7.55 -6.54 -1.07
C PHE A 73 -6.77 -6.64 -2.39
N ALA A 74 -5.58 -6.05 -2.46
CA ALA A 74 -4.73 -6.18 -3.63
C ALA A 74 -4.27 -7.63 -3.84
N GLN A 75 -4.14 -8.02 -5.10
CA GLN A 75 -3.60 -9.35 -5.42
C GLN A 75 -2.12 -9.44 -5.07
N GLY A 76 -1.75 -10.54 -4.43
CA GLY A 76 -0.36 -10.87 -4.12
C GLY A 76 -0.12 -11.09 -2.63
N PHE A 77 0.84 -11.95 -2.35
CA PHE A 77 1.17 -12.38 -0.99
C PHE A 77 1.76 -11.28 -0.10
N ARG A 78 2.10 -10.11 -0.65
CA ARG A 78 2.66 -8.96 0.09
C ARG A 78 1.63 -7.87 0.41
N ALA A 79 0.35 -8.07 0.10
CA ALA A 79 -0.67 -7.05 0.32
C ALA A 79 -0.71 -6.61 1.78
N TYR A 80 -0.76 -7.53 2.71
CA TYR A 80 -0.80 -7.26 4.16
C TYR A 80 0.49 -6.62 4.68
N GLU A 81 1.66 -7.08 4.21
CA GLU A 81 2.95 -6.46 4.53
C GLU A 81 3.00 -4.99 4.08
N THR A 82 2.47 -4.71 2.88
CA THR A 82 2.40 -3.35 2.34
C THR A 82 1.49 -2.45 3.17
N VAL A 83 0.31 -2.95 3.55
CA VAL A 83 -0.65 -2.23 4.40
C VAL A 83 -0.07 -1.99 5.78
N PHE A 84 0.48 -3.03 6.42
CA PHE A 84 1.10 -2.91 7.74
C PHE A 84 2.20 -1.84 7.73
N SER A 85 3.11 -1.90 6.76
CA SER A 85 4.20 -0.93 6.64
C SER A 85 3.70 0.51 6.43
N LEU A 86 2.67 0.69 5.58
CA LEU A 86 2.10 2.01 5.33
C LEU A 86 1.43 2.58 6.57
N VAL A 87 0.56 1.80 7.22
CA VAL A 87 -0.19 2.24 8.41
C VAL A 87 0.76 2.55 9.57
N THR A 88 1.74 1.68 9.83
CA THR A 88 2.75 1.90 10.87
C THR A 88 3.54 3.19 10.63
N GLN A 89 3.91 3.48 9.37
CA GLN A 89 4.58 4.73 9.01
C GLN A 89 3.69 5.95 9.28
N VAL A 90 2.41 5.88 8.96
CA VAL A 90 1.44 6.95 9.17
C VAL A 90 1.20 7.19 10.66
N VAL A 91 0.94 6.14 11.42
CA VAL A 91 0.72 6.21 12.88
C VAL A 91 1.96 6.75 13.59
N GLY A 92 3.14 6.31 13.17
CA GLY A 92 4.41 6.79 13.75
C GLY A 92 4.74 8.26 13.44
N ARG A 93 3.98 8.92 12.56
CA ARG A 93 4.14 10.34 12.22
C ARG A 93 3.22 11.26 13.01
N SER A 94 2.07 10.77 13.42
CA SER A 94 1.15 11.53 14.25
C SER A 94 1.68 11.58 15.70
N GLY A 95 1.86 12.78 16.27
CA GLY A 95 2.11 12.93 17.71
C GLY A 95 3.56 12.99 18.16
N ARG A 96 4.49 13.42 17.32
CA ARG A 96 5.87 13.74 17.76
C ARG A 96 6.03 15.14 18.35
N ALA A 97 5.06 16.02 18.12
CA ALA A 97 4.98 17.34 18.71
C ALA A 97 4.46 17.29 20.15
N LYS A 98 4.34 18.46 20.80
CA LYS A 98 3.80 18.62 22.16
C LYS A 98 2.36 18.13 22.32
N ASP A 99 1.60 18.07 21.20
CA ASP A 99 0.22 17.62 21.17
C ASP A 99 0.11 16.20 20.61
N PRO A 100 -0.76 15.35 21.17
CA PRO A 100 -1.01 14.02 20.64
C PRO A 100 -1.61 14.13 19.22
N GLY A 101 -0.96 13.49 18.25
CA GLY A 101 -1.47 13.44 16.89
C GLY A 101 -2.47 12.31 16.69
N PHE A 102 -3.27 12.43 15.64
CA PHE A 102 -4.29 11.46 15.26
C PHE A 102 -4.01 10.89 13.88
N ALA A 103 -4.22 9.59 13.72
CA ALA A 103 -4.26 8.91 12.43
C ALA A 103 -5.68 8.39 12.20
N ILE A 104 -6.29 8.76 11.07
CA ILE A 104 -7.61 8.28 10.67
C ILE A 104 -7.45 7.43 9.41
N ILE A 105 -7.93 6.19 9.47
CA ILE A 105 -7.85 5.24 8.37
C ILE A 105 -9.27 4.92 7.90
N GLN A 106 -9.56 5.25 6.65
CA GLN A 106 -10.83 4.92 6.02
C GLN A 106 -10.77 3.48 5.49
N THR A 107 -11.66 2.63 6.00
CA THR A 107 -11.79 1.23 5.58
C THR A 107 -13.23 0.74 5.69
N THR A 108 -13.58 -0.27 4.92
CA THR A 108 -14.84 -1.03 5.02
C THR A 108 -14.73 -2.20 5.99
N ASP A 109 -13.51 -2.51 6.47
CA ASP A 109 -13.21 -3.61 7.40
C ASP A 109 -12.39 -3.09 8.60
N PRO A 110 -13.03 -2.35 9.54
CA PRO A 110 -12.33 -1.73 10.66
C PRO A 110 -11.77 -2.75 11.68
N ASP A 111 -12.32 -3.96 11.70
CA ASP A 111 -11.89 -5.04 12.58
C ASP A 111 -10.77 -5.89 11.98
N ASN A 112 -10.24 -5.51 10.82
CA ASN A 112 -9.17 -6.25 10.17
C ASN A 112 -7.93 -6.38 11.07
N PRO A 113 -7.47 -7.61 11.34
CA PRO A 113 -6.33 -7.83 12.25
C PRO A 113 -5.07 -7.07 11.85
N VAL A 114 -4.79 -6.96 10.53
CA VAL A 114 -3.60 -6.28 10.03
C VAL A 114 -3.65 -4.78 10.33
N LEU A 115 -4.82 -4.14 10.19
CA LEU A 115 -4.99 -2.72 10.52
C LEU A 115 -4.84 -2.48 12.01
N ASN A 116 -5.41 -3.35 12.85
CA ASN A 116 -5.32 -3.26 14.31
C ASN A 116 -3.88 -3.44 14.81
N LEU A 117 -3.17 -4.43 14.29
CA LEU A 117 -1.75 -4.66 14.62
C LEU A 117 -0.86 -3.50 14.15
N ALA A 118 -1.14 -2.95 12.97
CA ALA A 118 -0.40 -1.80 12.45
C ALA A 118 -0.66 -0.53 13.25
N ALA A 119 -1.91 -0.29 13.68
CA ALA A 119 -2.27 0.82 14.58
C ALA A 119 -1.59 0.70 15.95
N ALA A 120 -1.48 -0.51 16.48
CA ALA A 120 -0.74 -0.80 17.71
C ALA A 120 0.78 -0.80 17.54
N GLN A 121 1.27 -0.73 16.29
CA GLN A 121 2.70 -0.89 15.94
C GLN A 121 3.30 -2.24 16.41
N ASP A 122 2.47 -3.26 16.54
CA ASP A 122 2.88 -4.59 16.99
C ASP A 122 3.42 -5.42 15.83
N TYR A 123 4.71 -5.21 15.55
CA TYR A 123 5.41 -5.92 14.48
C TYR A 123 5.55 -7.42 14.76
N ASP A 124 5.79 -7.80 16.01
CA ASP A 124 6.04 -9.19 16.35
C ASP A 124 4.79 -10.05 16.15
N ALA A 125 3.64 -9.58 16.63
CA ALA A 125 2.37 -10.27 16.39
C ALA A 125 1.99 -10.28 14.90
N PHE A 126 2.24 -9.19 14.16
CA PHE A 126 2.04 -9.17 12.72
C PHE A 126 2.95 -10.18 12.01
N PHE A 127 4.24 -10.23 12.37
CA PHE A 127 5.18 -11.18 11.76
C PHE A 127 4.76 -12.63 11.99
N GLU A 128 4.36 -12.99 13.20
CA GLU A 128 3.89 -14.34 13.52
C GLU A 128 2.67 -14.72 12.70
N GLN A 129 1.69 -13.83 12.58
CA GLN A 129 0.49 -14.06 11.77
C GLN A 129 0.84 -14.20 10.28
N GLU A 130 1.64 -13.28 9.75
CA GLU A 130 2.01 -13.25 8.33
C GLU A 130 2.84 -14.47 7.93
N ILE A 131 3.80 -14.88 8.76
CA ILE A 131 4.66 -16.05 8.46
C ILE A 131 3.86 -17.35 8.51
N ALA A 132 2.89 -17.47 9.42
CA ALA A 132 1.98 -18.62 9.48
C ALA A 132 1.10 -18.70 8.22
N TYR A 133 0.55 -17.56 7.78
CA TYR A 133 -0.21 -17.46 6.53
C TYR A 133 0.63 -17.87 5.32
N ARG A 134 1.86 -17.38 5.20
CA ARG A 134 2.77 -17.74 4.10
C ARG A 134 3.15 -19.20 4.09
N LYS A 135 3.36 -19.79 5.26
CA LYS A 135 3.64 -21.22 5.39
C LYS A 135 2.46 -22.06 4.94
N LEU A 136 1.25 -21.70 5.34
CA LEU A 136 0.02 -22.40 4.96
C LEU A 136 -0.27 -22.27 3.45
N GLY A 137 -0.10 -21.07 2.90
CA GLY A 137 -0.35 -20.77 1.49
C GLY A 137 0.79 -21.19 0.55
N LEU A 138 1.91 -21.69 1.09
CA LEU A 138 3.13 -21.95 0.32
C LEU A 138 3.60 -20.71 -0.45
N TYR A 139 3.69 -19.58 0.25
CA TYR A 139 4.28 -18.36 -0.27
C TYR A 139 5.74 -18.20 0.17
N PRO A 140 6.51 -17.34 -0.48
CA PRO A 140 7.87 -17.04 -0.01
C PRO A 140 7.90 -16.60 1.48
N PRO A 141 8.87 -17.04 2.27
CA PRO A 141 10.10 -17.74 1.92
C PRO A 141 9.99 -19.28 1.85
N PHE A 142 8.81 -19.88 2.03
CA PHE A 142 8.62 -21.32 2.07
C PHE A 142 8.60 -21.99 0.69
N CYS A 143 8.40 -21.19 -0.36
CA CYS A 143 8.55 -21.65 -1.75
C CYS A 143 9.02 -20.50 -2.66
N GLY A 144 9.44 -20.84 -3.88
CA GLY A 144 9.57 -19.88 -4.97
C GLY A 144 8.22 -19.62 -5.64
N LEU A 145 7.93 -18.37 -5.99
CA LEU A 145 6.73 -17.99 -6.71
C LEU A 145 7.10 -17.39 -8.07
N CYS A 146 6.55 -17.96 -9.14
CA CYS A 146 6.62 -17.40 -10.48
C CYS A 146 5.23 -17.02 -10.96
N VAL A 147 5.05 -15.76 -11.35
CA VAL A 147 3.79 -15.23 -11.90
C VAL A 147 3.95 -15.06 -13.40
N VAL A 148 3.08 -15.71 -14.17
CA VAL A 148 3.09 -15.62 -15.64
C VAL A 148 1.85 -14.87 -16.09
N GLY A 149 2.06 -13.73 -16.76
CA GLY A 149 0.98 -12.90 -17.33
C GLY A 149 0.74 -13.23 -18.79
N PHE A 150 -0.54 -13.22 -19.18
CA PHE A 150 -0.97 -13.35 -20.57
C PHE A 150 -1.68 -12.06 -20.99
N ALA A 151 -1.34 -11.56 -22.17
CA ALA A 151 -1.98 -10.40 -22.76
C ALA A 151 -2.43 -10.71 -24.19
N GLY A 152 -3.55 -10.15 -24.60
CA GLY A 152 -4.09 -10.33 -25.97
C GLY A 152 -5.29 -9.42 -26.23
N PRO A 153 -5.70 -9.27 -27.49
CA PRO A 153 -6.75 -8.34 -27.88
C PRO A 153 -8.16 -8.79 -27.44
N LYS A 154 -8.35 -10.08 -27.10
CA LYS A 154 -9.64 -10.65 -26.68
C LYS A 154 -9.45 -11.50 -25.43
N GLU A 155 -10.32 -11.30 -24.45
CA GLU A 155 -10.32 -12.06 -23.19
C GLU A 155 -10.39 -13.57 -23.43
N SER A 156 -11.22 -14.04 -24.38
CA SER A 156 -11.34 -15.46 -24.72
C SER A 156 -10.05 -16.08 -25.29
N GLU A 157 -9.21 -15.32 -25.93
CA GLU A 157 -7.90 -15.77 -26.43
C GLU A 157 -6.90 -15.87 -25.30
N VAL A 158 -6.91 -14.89 -24.39
CA VAL A 158 -6.08 -14.87 -23.19
C VAL A 158 -6.45 -16.04 -22.27
N ALA A 159 -7.74 -16.27 -22.03
CA ALA A 159 -8.22 -17.40 -21.23
C ALA A 159 -7.81 -18.75 -21.82
N ARG A 160 -7.90 -18.91 -23.14
CA ARG A 160 -7.43 -20.14 -23.84
C ARG A 160 -5.93 -20.34 -23.73
N ALA A 161 -5.15 -19.27 -23.88
CA ALA A 161 -3.69 -19.34 -23.79
C ALA A 161 -3.25 -19.70 -22.38
N SER A 162 -3.83 -19.09 -21.35
CA SER A 162 -3.52 -19.38 -19.94
C SER A 162 -3.90 -20.83 -19.57
N ALA A 163 -5.08 -21.29 -19.95
CA ALA A 163 -5.53 -22.67 -19.71
C ALA A 163 -4.62 -23.69 -20.41
N ARG A 164 -4.20 -23.44 -21.65
CA ARG A 164 -3.26 -24.30 -22.37
C ARG A 164 -1.89 -24.34 -21.70
N PHE A 165 -1.40 -23.22 -21.22
CA PHE A 165 -0.14 -23.13 -20.48
C PHE A 165 -0.20 -23.90 -19.17
N ALA A 166 -1.27 -23.70 -18.38
CA ALA A 166 -1.48 -24.46 -17.12
C ALA A 166 -1.53 -25.97 -17.38
N ALA A 167 -2.22 -26.43 -18.43
CA ALA A 167 -2.27 -27.84 -18.79
C ALA A 167 -0.91 -28.39 -19.24
N LEU A 168 -0.07 -27.60 -19.91
CA LEU A 168 1.29 -27.98 -20.27
C LEU A 168 2.19 -28.11 -19.03
N LEU A 169 2.12 -27.15 -18.11
CA LEU A 169 2.86 -27.20 -16.85
C LEU A 169 2.46 -28.41 -16.01
N GLY A 170 1.15 -28.67 -15.85
CA GLY A 170 0.66 -29.83 -15.11
C GLY A 170 1.18 -31.15 -15.69
N ARG A 171 1.22 -31.27 -17.02
CA ARG A 171 1.82 -32.46 -17.70
C ARG A 171 3.33 -32.61 -17.48
N GLN A 172 4.04 -31.49 -17.42
CA GLN A 172 5.48 -31.51 -17.15
C GLN A 172 5.77 -31.80 -15.67
N ALA A 173 5.00 -31.21 -14.76
CA ALA A 173 5.09 -31.48 -13.33
C ALA A 173 4.84 -32.98 -13.01
N ALA A 174 3.87 -33.62 -13.67
CA ALA A 174 3.58 -35.04 -13.51
C ALA A 174 4.74 -35.95 -13.96
N LYS A 175 5.64 -35.50 -14.82
CA LYS A 175 6.84 -36.25 -15.25
C LYS A 175 8.03 -36.05 -14.30
N GLN A 176 7.93 -35.11 -13.37
CA GLN A 176 9.00 -34.76 -12.44
C GLN A 176 8.44 -34.74 -11.01
N PRO A 177 8.18 -35.91 -10.40
CA PRO A 177 7.54 -36.02 -9.10
C PRO A 177 8.35 -35.33 -7.97
N ASP A 178 9.67 -35.18 -8.18
CA ASP A 178 10.56 -34.50 -7.23
C ASP A 178 10.44 -32.95 -7.28
N LEU A 179 9.70 -32.43 -8.24
CA LEU A 179 9.47 -30.99 -8.37
C LEU A 179 8.04 -30.65 -7.92
N PRO A 180 7.82 -30.17 -6.68
CA PRO A 180 6.50 -29.88 -6.13
C PRO A 180 5.95 -28.56 -6.73
N LEU A 181 5.49 -28.62 -7.99
CA LEU A 181 4.82 -27.51 -8.67
C LEU A 181 3.32 -27.54 -8.38
N ARG A 182 2.78 -26.41 -7.91
CA ARG A 182 1.33 -26.12 -7.91
C ARG A 182 1.05 -25.11 -9.02
N VAL A 183 0.07 -25.41 -9.87
CA VAL A 183 -0.37 -24.56 -10.99
C VAL A 183 -1.81 -24.11 -10.73
#